data_88203e25f44d04e36f6b3772feda7069
#
_entry.id   88203e25f44d04e36f6b3772feda7069
#
_cell.length_a   1.000
_cell.length_b   1.000
_cell.length_c   1.000
_cell.angle_alpha   90.00
_cell.angle_beta   90.00
_cell.angle_gamma   90.00
#
_symmetry.space_group_name_H-M   'P 1'
#
loop_
_entity.id
_entity.type
_entity.pdbx_description
1 polymer ?
#
loop_
_entity_poly.entity_id
_entity_poly.type
_entity_poly.pdbx_seq_one_letter_code
_entity_poly.pdbx_strand_id
1 'polypeptide(L)'
;MQISKIVTKPYLRSAHTCKIGKLFKNRRKLLSLSESQVASKISVNINYISAIEHGDYSIFPARIFALAYFKKYANFLNLKIDFFDIYNS
;
A
#
# COMPACT_ATOMS: atom_id res chain seq x y z
N MET A 1 -8.18 26.32 -19.87
CA MET A 1 -8.00 25.77 -19.80
C MET A 1 -7.81 25.03 -19.23
N GLN A 2 -7.59 24.70 -18.93
CA GLN A 2 -7.36 23.89 -18.62
C GLN A 2 -6.91 23.32 -17.91
N ILE A 3 -6.82 23.36 -17.57
CA ILE A 3 -6.35 22.90 -16.95
C ILE A 3 -6.28 22.01 -16.42
N SER A 4 -6.54 21.69 -16.41
CA SER A 4 -6.44 20.82 -16.01
C SER A 4 -5.94 20.00 -15.98
N LYS A 5 -5.58 19.88 -16.20
CA LYS A 5 -4.97 19.13 -16.33
C LYS A 5 -4.25 18.85 -15.69
N ILE A 6 -4.18 19.16 -15.42
CA ILE A 6 -3.38 19.02 -14.81
C ILE A 6 -3.35 18.25 -13.84
N VAL A 7 -3.79 17.90 -13.49
CA VAL A 7 -3.77 17.14 -12.64
C VAL A 7 -3.52 16.14 -12.78
N THR A 8 -3.23 16.08 -12.81
CA THR A 8 -2.83 15.28 -13.04
C THR A 8 -2.58 14.07 -12.58
N LYS A 9 -2.13 13.88 -11.95
CA LYS A 9 -1.88 12.63 -11.38
C LYS A 9 -3.10 12.08 -10.71
N PRO A 10 -3.59 10.96 -11.15
CA PRO A 10 -4.77 10.41 -10.54
C PRO A 10 -4.53 10.12 -9.08
N TYR A 11 -5.59 10.20 -8.34
CA TYR A 11 -5.56 9.88 -6.95
C TYR A 11 -5.48 8.35 -6.79
N LEU A 12 -4.33 7.86 -6.37
CA LEU A 12 -4.07 6.41 -6.33
C LEU A 12 -4.62 5.77 -5.06
N ARG A 13 -5.93 5.90 -4.89
CA ARG A 13 -6.65 5.36 -3.76
C ARG A 13 -8.07 5.06 -4.18
N SER A 14 -8.65 3.99 -3.64
CA SER A 14 -10.01 3.60 -3.97
C SER A 14 -10.64 2.92 -2.77
N ALA A 15 -11.96 2.71 -2.82
CA ALA A 15 -12.63 1.93 -1.80
C ALA A 15 -12.04 0.53 -1.70
N HIS A 16 -11.67 -0.04 -2.85
CA HIS A 16 -11.10 -1.37 -2.89
C HIS A 16 -9.72 -1.42 -2.24
N THR A 17 -8.83 -0.46 -2.57
CA THR A 17 -7.51 -0.45 -1.96
C THR A 17 -7.59 -0.17 -0.46
N CYS A 18 -8.55 0.65 -0.03
CA CYS A 18 -8.75 0.87 1.40
C CYS A 18 -9.20 -0.41 2.12
N LYS A 19 -10.07 -1.18 1.49
CA LYS A 19 -10.55 -2.44 2.05
C LYS A 19 -9.39 -3.44 2.19
N ILE A 20 -8.57 -3.55 1.16
CA ILE A 20 -7.38 -4.41 1.20
C ILE A 20 -6.43 -3.95 2.29
N GLY A 21 -6.24 -2.64 2.40
CA GLY A 21 -5.37 -2.07 3.44
C GLY A 21 -5.79 -2.47 4.84
N LYS A 22 -7.10 -2.54 5.09
CA LYS A 22 -7.60 -2.97 6.38
C LYS A 22 -7.26 -4.43 6.69
N LEU A 23 -7.19 -5.29 5.66
CA LEU A 23 -6.77 -6.67 5.84
C LEU A 23 -5.33 -6.73 6.32
N PHE A 24 -4.45 -5.92 5.73
CA PHE A 24 -3.07 -5.83 6.20
C PHE A 24 -3.00 -5.37 7.66
N LYS A 25 -3.69 -4.28 7.95
CA LYS A 25 -3.66 -3.70 9.30
C LYS A 25 -4.17 -4.69 10.34
N ASN A 26 -5.29 -5.35 10.04
CA ASN A 26 -5.88 -6.29 10.98
C ASN A 26 -4.97 -7.49 11.22
N ARG A 27 -4.34 -8.02 10.17
CA ARG A 27 -3.42 -9.14 10.33
C ARG A 27 -2.19 -8.72 11.14
N ARG A 28 -1.66 -7.51 10.86
CA ARG A 28 -0.54 -7.00 11.64
C ARG A 28 -0.88 -6.91 13.12
N LYS A 29 -2.08 -6.40 13.43
CA LYS A 29 -2.51 -6.26 14.82
C LYS A 29 -2.70 -7.61 15.50
N LEU A 30 -3.18 -8.61 14.75
CA LEU A 30 -3.30 -9.96 15.31
C LEU A 30 -1.95 -10.52 15.72
N LEU A 31 -0.88 -10.09 15.07
CA LEU A 31 0.48 -10.50 15.41
C LEU A 31 1.10 -9.63 16.48
N SER A 32 0.35 -8.65 16.99
CA SER A 32 0.79 -7.72 18.03
C SER A 32 2.01 -6.91 17.61
N LEU A 33 2.05 -6.53 16.32
CA LEU A 33 3.17 -5.76 15.77
C LEU A 33 2.73 -4.35 15.43
N SER A 34 3.61 -3.37 15.68
CA SER A 34 3.41 -2.01 15.22
C SER A 34 3.88 -1.87 13.77
N GLU A 35 3.47 -0.78 13.11
CA GLU A 35 3.98 -0.49 11.76
C GLU A 35 5.49 -0.36 11.77
N SER A 36 6.03 0.28 12.80
CA SER A 36 7.47 0.46 12.94
C SER A 36 8.21 -0.86 13.04
N GLN A 37 7.65 -1.80 13.82
CA GLN A 37 8.26 -3.12 13.97
C GLN A 37 8.27 -3.88 12.66
N VAL A 38 7.17 -3.83 11.91
CA VAL A 38 7.09 -4.49 10.61
C VAL A 38 8.10 -3.86 9.66
N ALA A 39 8.10 -2.53 9.58
CA ALA A 39 9.01 -1.81 8.69
C ALA A 39 10.46 -2.23 8.93
N SER A 40 10.84 -2.35 10.20
CA SER A 40 12.19 -2.79 10.56
C SER A 40 12.45 -4.24 10.16
N LYS A 41 11.46 -5.11 10.42
CA LYS A 41 11.64 -6.54 10.16
C LYS A 41 11.80 -6.87 8.68
N ILE A 42 11.11 -6.14 7.82
CA ILE A 42 11.18 -6.43 6.38
C ILE A 42 11.98 -5.40 5.61
N SER A 43 12.62 -4.47 6.31
CA SER A 43 13.49 -3.45 5.70
C SER A 43 12.76 -2.61 4.66
N VAL A 44 11.58 -2.14 5.03
CA VAL A 44 10.76 -1.27 4.19
C VAL A 44 10.49 0.01 4.96
N ASN A 45 10.52 1.14 4.26
CA ASN A 45 10.21 2.42 4.87
C ASN A 45 8.82 2.39 5.49
N ILE A 46 8.69 2.88 6.73
CA ILE A 46 7.42 2.85 7.46
C ILE A 46 6.31 3.58 6.70
N ASN A 47 6.66 4.62 5.92
CA ASN A 47 5.66 5.36 5.16
C ASN A 47 5.01 4.48 4.10
N TYR A 48 5.74 3.52 3.56
CA TYR A 48 5.18 2.57 2.59
C TYR A 48 4.28 1.54 3.27
N ILE A 49 4.64 1.11 4.47
CA ILE A 49 3.78 0.23 5.26
C ILE A 49 2.44 0.93 5.52
N SER A 50 2.52 2.18 5.99
CA SER A 50 1.33 2.97 6.28
C SER A 50 0.49 3.21 5.03
N ALA A 51 1.14 3.49 3.90
CA ALA A 51 0.44 3.73 2.64
C ALA A 51 -0.37 2.51 2.22
N ILE A 52 0.21 1.32 2.33
CA ILE A 52 -0.49 0.09 1.99
C ILE A 52 -1.71 -0.10 2.89
N GLU A 53 -1.55 0.14 4.19
CA GLU A 53 -2.66 -0.03 5.13
C GLU A 53 -3.78 0.98 4.90
N HIS A 54 -3.45 2.18 4.44
CA HIS A 54 -4.44 3.20 4.11
C HIS A 54 -4.97 3.07 2.69
N GLY A 55 -4.38 2.20 1.90
CA GLY A 55 -4.80 2.00 0.52
C GLY A 55 -4.48 3.18 -0.39
N ASP A 56 -3.52 4.00 -0.02
CA ASP A 56 -3.13 5.19 -0.78
C ASP A 56 -1.73 5.00 -1.35
N TYR A 57 -1.66 4.76 -2.64
CA TYR A 57 -0.40 4.45 -3.30
C TYR A 57 0.28 5.66 -3.93
N SER A 58 -0.23 6.86 -3.66
CA SER A 58 0.29 8.08 -4.30
C SER A 58 1.73 8.42 -3.89
N ILE A 59 2.20 7.92 -2.75
CA ILE A 59 3.56 8.24 -2.29
C ILE A 59 4.63 7.37 -2.95
N PHE A 60 4.24 6.25 -3.57
CA PHE A 60 5.25 5.39 -4.21
C PHE A 60 5.80 6.08 -5.46
N PRO A 61 7.13 6.01 -5.69
CA PRO A 61 7.72 6.67 -6.84
C PRO A 61 7.21 6.13 -8.18
N ALA A 62 6.86 4.85 -8.22
CA ALA A 62 6.35 4.21 -9.43
C ALA A 62 5.61 2.94 -9.06
N ARG A 63 4.79 2.45 -10.00
CA ARG A 63 4.01 1.23 -9.81
C ARG A 63 4.85 0.04 -9.35
N ILE A 64 6.06 -0.10 -9.91
CA ILE A 64 6.89 -1.25 -9.60
C ILE A 64 7.27 -1.31 -8.12
N PHE A 65 7.45 -0.13 -7.49
CA PHE A 65 7.76 -0.09 -6.06
C PHE A 65 6.55 -0.46 -5.22
N ALA A 66 5.37 0.04 -5.60
CA ALA A 66 4.14 -0.32 -4.90
C ALA A 66 3.91 -1.82 -4.94
N LEU A 67 4.07 -2.41 -6.12
CA LEU A 67 3.91 -3.86 -6.30
C LEU A 67 4.91 -4.63 -5.45
N ALA A 68 6.17 -4.23 -5.48
CA ALA A 68 7.23 -4.94 -4.75
C ALA A 68 6.98 -4.90 -3.24
N TYR A 69 6.67 -3.74 -2.71
CA TYR A 69 6.47 -3.60 -1.27
C TYR A 69 5.16 -4.22 -0.81
N PHE A 70 4.12 -4.16 -1.64
CA PHE A 70 2.87 -4.85 -1.37
C PHE A 70 3.12 -6.35 -1.19
N LYS A 71 3.83 -6.95 -2.14
CA LYS A 71 4.13 -8.39 -2.09
C LYS A 71 4.97 -8.74 -0.87
N LYS A 72 5.96 -7.92 -0.59
CA LYS A 72 6.85 -8.17 0.53
C LYS A 72 6.08 -8.15 1.86
N TYR A 73 5.20 -7.18 2.02
CA TYR A 73 4.40 -7.06 3.22
C TYR A 73 3.37 -8.18 3.32
N ALA A 74 2.67 -8.47 2.24
CA ALA A 74 1.70 -9.57 2.22
C ALA A 74 2.35 -10.90 2.58
N ASN A 75 3.53 -11.17 2.01
CA ASN A 75 4.26 -12.39 2.32
C ASN A 75 4.65 -12.48 3.79
N PHE A 76 5.11 -11.37 4.34
CA PHE A 76 5.47 -11.33 5.75
C PHE A 76 4.28 -11.67 6.64
N LEU A 77 3.11 -11.15 6.29
CA LEU A 77 1.88 -11.38 7.06
C LEU A 77 1.18 -12.69 6.70
N ASN A 78 1.72 -13.41 5.72
CA ASN A 78 1.10 -14.62 5.19
C ASN A 78 -0.31 -14.37 4.66
N LEU A 79 -0.49 -13.21 4.01
CA LEU A 79 -1.74 -12.86 3.36
C LEU A 79 -1.70 -13.30 1.90
N LYS A 80 -2.71 -14.05 1.50
CA LYS A 80 -2.81 -14.58 0.13
C LYS A 80 -3.73 -13.69 -0.69
N ILE A 81 -3.29 -12.49 -0.97
CA ILE A 81 -4.07 -11.53 -1.75
C ILE A 81 -3.21 -10.98 -2.86
N ASP A 82 -3.83 -10.73 -4.00
CA ASP A 82 -3.16 -10.18 -5.16
C ASP A 82 -3.11 -8.66 -5.08
N PHE A 83 -2.07 -8.10 -5.68
CA PHE A 83 -1.95 -6.66 -5.81
C PHE A 83 -3.08 -6.13 -6.69
N PHE A 84 -3.86 -5.20 -6.15
CA PHE A 84 -4.89 -4.53 -6.96
C PHE A 84 -4.22 -3.39 -7.72
N ASP A 85 -4.13 -3.53 -9.04
CA ASP A 85 -3.38 -2.60 -9.88
C ASP A 85 -4.19 -1.35 -10.16
N ILE A 86 -4.21 -0.44 -9.20
CA ILE A 86 -4.93 0.81 -9.33
C ILE A 86 -4.31 1.74 -10.38
N TYR A 87 -3.06 1.46 -10.77
CA TYR A 87 -2.36 2.29 -11.75
C TYR A 87 -2.92 2.13 -13.15
N ASN A 88 -3.59 1.01 -13.40
CA ASN A 88 -4.15 0.72 -14.71
C ASN A 88 -5.67 0.86 -14.75
N SER A 89 -6.27 1.42 -13.73
CA SER A 89 -7.72 1.56 -13.69
C SER A 89 -8.21 2.90 -14.24
#